data_0944969679958ec90454e9e1bdb55d6a
#
_entry.id   0944969679958ec90454e9e1bdb55d6a
#
_cell.length_a   1.000
_cell.length_b   1.000
_cell.length_c   1.000
_cell.angle_alpha   90.00
_cell.angle_beta   90.00
_cell.angle_gamma   90.00
#
_symmetry.space_group_name_H-M   'P 1'
#
loop_
_entity.id
_entity.type
_entity.pdbx_description
1 polymer ?
#
loop_
_entity_poly.entity_id
_entity_poly.type
_entity_poly.pdbx_seq_one_letter_code
_entity_poly.pdbx_strand_id
1 'polypeptide(L)'
;MPNEIRTKVDAVALFTITLAGLASGAARQSTIVANANARAAALIYLRLKSSAGAPAAGTIYELYLIRDDGVTTLRTDNAGAANAAITIVNAQLIGTLVVTNTAAANFTGDFDTAPLGPLGPKWGIAVKNSTDQALDAVEASHVKEYAYYLPEIQ
;
A
#
# COMPACT_ATOMS: atom_id res chain seq x y z
N MET A 1 34.46 -13.76 -15.72
CA MET A 1 33.97 -13.57 -14.34
C MET A 1 32.60 -14.22 -14.27
N PRO A 2 32.23 -14.92 -13.21
CA PRO A 2 30.89 -15.47 -13.13
C PRO A 2 29.87 -14.32 -13.10
N ASN A 3 28.82 -14.41 -13.91
CA ASN A 3 27.71 -13.45 -13.87
C ASN A 3 27.03 -13.60 -12.52
N GLU A 4 27.12 -12.57 -11.69
CA GLU A 4 26.47 -12.55 -10.39
C GLU A 4 25.10 -11.86 -10.53
N ILE A 5 24.05 -12.53 -10.04
CA ILE A 5 22.72 -11.92 -9.98
C ILE A 5 22.58 -11.21 -8.62
N ARG A 6 22.40 -9.92 -8.64
CA ARG A 6 22.14 -9.11 -7.44
C ARG A 6 20.76 -8.50 -7.50
N THR A 7 20.17 -8.29 -6.34
CA THR A 7 18.94 -7.51 -6.24
C THR A 7 19.30 -6.03 -6.21
N LYS A 8 18.82 -5.27 -7.18
CA LYS A 8 18.89 -3.81 -7.19
C LYS A 8 17.57 -3.24 -6.70
N VAL A 9 17.65 -2.33 -5.74
CA VAL A 9 16.50 -1.58 -5.22
C VAL A 9 16.60 -0.16 -5.76
N ASP A 10 15.51 0.32 -6.38
CA ASP A 10 15.42 1.69 -6.87
C ASP A 10 15.24 2.69 -5.71
N ALA A 11 15.33 3.98 -5.99
CA ALA A 11 15.06 5.00 -5.00
C ALA A 11 13.62 4.90 -4.47
N VAL A 12 13.46 5.19 -3.19
CA VAL A 12 12.16 5.21 -2.53
C VAL A 12 11.28 6.32 -3.09
N ALA A 13 10.04 6.02 -3.39
CA ALA A 13 9.01 6.94 -3.85
C ALA A 13 7.81 6.93 -2.89
N LEU A 14 7.00 7.99 -2.94
CA LEU A 14 5.82 8.15 -2.09
C LEU A 14 4.54 7.77 -2.85
N PHE A 15 3.63 7.07 -2.20
CA PHE A 15 2.24 7.03 -2.67
C PHE A 15 1.50 8.32 -2.30
N THR A 16 0.78 8.87 -3.26
CA THR A 16 -0.19 9.92 -2.98
C THR A 16 -1.51 9.28 -2.55
N ILE A 17 -1.70 9.20 -1.24
CA ILE A 17 -2.91 8.68 -0.59
C ILE A 17 -3.13 9.48 0.70
N THR A 18 -4.35 9.93 0.96
CA THR A 18 -4.71 10.66 2.19
C THR A 18 -5.29 9.67 3.19
N LEU A 19 -4.56 9.41 4.26
CA LEU A 19 -4.97 8.48 5.31
C LEU A 19 -5.41 9.16 6.60
N ALA A 20 -5.21 10.48 6.71
CA ALA A 20 -5.62 11.28 7.87
C ALA A 20 -7.10 11.06 8.18
N GLY A 21 -7.37 10.60 9.40
CA GLY A 21 -8.73 10.37 9.88
C GLY A 21 -9.51 9.27 9.17
N LEU A 22 -8.85 8.35 8.44
CA LEU A 22 -9.55 7.23 7.78
C LEU A 22 -10.38 6.46 8.80
N ALA A 23 -11.69 6.53 8.66
CA ALA A 23 -12.63 5.98 9.62
C ALA A 23 -12.57 4.45 9.70
N SER A 24 -13.03 3.89 10.81
CA SER A 24 -13.29 2.45 10.95
C SER A 24 -14.17 1.94 9.82
N GLY A 25 -13.82 0.79 9.26
CA GLY A 25 -14.50 0.14 8.13
C GLY A 25 -14.27 0.78 6.76
N ALA A 26 -13.67 1.97 6.70
CA ALA A 26 -13.44 2.66 5.44
C ALA A 26 -12.15 2.19 4.74
N ALA A 27 -12.15 2.31 3.41
CA ALA A 27 -10.97 2.08 2.59
C ALA A 27 -10.71 3.29 1.68
N ARG A 28 -9.43 3.52 1.38
CA ARG A 28 -8.98 4.57 0.48
C ARG A 28 -7.85 4.07 -0.41
N GLN A 29 -7.92 4.42 -1.70
CA GLN A 29 -6.86 4.11 -2.65
C GLN A 29 -5.89 5.28 -2.84
N SER A 30 -4.66 4.97 -3.24
CA SER A 30 -3.70 5.95 -3.74
C SER A 30 -4.06 6.42 -5.15
N THR A 31 -3.45 7.50 -5.60
CA THR A 31 -3.32 7.72 -7.05
C THR A 31 -2.64 6.52 -7.69
N ILE A 32 -3.04 6.22 -8.92
CA ILE A 32 -2.39 5.18 -9.73
C ILE A 32 -1.09 5.73 -10.29
N VAL A 33 0.00 5.01 -10.09
CA VAL A 33 1.34 5.38 -10.55
C VAL A 33 1.72 4.58 -11.80
N ALA A 34 2.46 5.22 -12.71
CA ALA A 34 2.98 4.54 -13.90
C ALA A 34 4.18 3.66 -13.52
N ASN A 35 4.20 2.45 -14.05
CA ASN A 35 5.33 1.53 -13.96
C ASN A 35 6.20 1.66 -15.24
N ALA A 36 6.76 2.85 -15.46
CA ALA A 36 7.44 3.22 -16.70
C ALA A 36 8.61 2.30 -17.10
N ASN A 37 9.25 1.67 -16.12
CA ASN A 37 10.36 0.75 -16.33
C ASN A 37 9.94 -0.72 -16.31
N ALA A 38 8.64 -1.02 -16.38
CA ALA A 38 8.08 -2.38 -16.35
C ALA A 38 8.63 -3.25 -15.21
N ARG A 39 8.79 -2.67 -14.01
CA ARG A 39 9.24 -3.41 -12.83
C ARG A 39 8.23 -4.48 -12.47
N ALA A 40 8.70 -5.68 -12.16
CA ALA A 40 7.84 -6.79 -11.81
C ALA A 40 7.27 -6.66 -10.39
N ALA A 41 8.04 -6.08 -9.46
CA ALA A 41 7.69 -6.04 -8.05
C ALA A 41 8.19 -4.76 -7.36
N ALA A 42 7.63 -4.51 -6.18
CA ALA A 42 8.03 -3.42 -5.29
C ALA A 42 7.95 -3.88 -3.82
N LEU A 43 8.81 -3.31 -3.00
CA LEU A 43 8.69 -3.29 -1.55
C LEU A 43 7.87 -2.07 -1.15
N ILE A 44 6.90 -2.25 -0.27
CA ILE A 44 6.03 -1.19 0.25
C ILE A 44 6.34 -1.01 1.73
N TYR A 45 6.69 0.20 2.13
CA TYR A 45 6.94 0.58 3.52
C TYR A 45 5.74 1.35 4.04
N LEU A 46 5.03 0.75 4.99
CA LEU A 46 3.81 1.33 5.55
C LEU A 46 3.96 1.56 7.05
N ARG A 47 3.67 2.76 7.50
CA ARG A 47 3.44 3.07 8.91
C ARG A 47 2.11 3.79 9.04
N LEU A 48 1.22 3.20 9.83
CA LEU A 48 -0.06 3.78 10.17
C LEU A 48 -0.09 4.10 11.66
N LYS A 49 -0.61 5.26 12.00
CA LYS A 49 -0.81 5.66 13.40
C LYS A 49 -2.29 5.64 13.73
N SER A 50 -2.67 5.01 14.83
CA SER A 50 -4.04 5.08 15.35
C SER A 50 -4.34 6.47 15.91
N SER A 51 -5.60 6.83 15.97
CA SER A 51 -6.09 8.02 16.68
C SER A 51 -5.76 8.00 18.17
N ALA A 52 -6.22 9.00 18.91
CA ALA A 52 -6.07 9.06 20.36
C ALA A 52 -6.84 7.93 21.10
N GLY A 53 -7.81 7.29 20.47
CA GLY A 53 -8.47 6.09 20.97
C GLY A 53 -7.58 4.86 20.81
N ALA A 54 -7.60 3.94 21.78
CA ALA A 54 -6.92 2.66 21.67
C ALA A 54 -7.77 1.70 20.81
N PRO A 55 -7.25 1.17 19.69
CA PRO A 55 -7.99 0.18 18.91
C PRO A 55 -8.08 -1.16 19.65
N ALA A 56 -9.10 -1.96 19.33
CA ALA A 56 -9.22 -3.30 19.88
C ALA A 56 -8.07 -4.20 19.42
N ALA A 57 -7.42 -4.88 20.37
CA ALA A 57 -6.32 -5.78 20.09
C ALA A 57 -6.74 -6.90 19.11
N GLY A 58 -5.88 -7.21 18.14
CA GLY A 58 -6.11 -8.23 17.13
C GLY A 58 -6.94 -7.77 15.92
N THR A 59 -7.47 -6.56 15.93
CA THR A 59 -8.02 -5.96 14.70
C THR A 59 -6.90 -5.55 13.77
N ILE A 60 -7.19 -5.22 12.50
CA ILE A 60 -6.17 -5.10 11.46
C ILE A 60 -6.35 -3.86 10.59
N TYR A 61 -5.25 -3.36 10.05
CA TYR A 61 -5.23 -2.58 8.83
C TYR A 61 -4.86 -3.51 7.68
N GLU A 62 -5.56 -3.39 6.56
CA GLU A 62 -5.38 -4.22 5.38
C GLU A 62 -4.77 -3.39 4.25
N LEU A 63 -3.76 -3.94 3.57
CA LEU A 63 -3.11 -3.34 2.41
C LEU A 63 -3.43 -4.16 1.16
N TYR A 64 -3.96 -3.51 0.12
CA TYR A 64 -4.37 -4.14 -1.13
C TYR A 64 -3.62 -3.58 -2.33
N LEU A 65 -3.43 -4.41 -3.35
CA LEU A 65 -2.84 -4.05 -4.63
C LEU A 65 -3.94 -3.70 -5.62
N ILE A 66 -3.85 -2.51 -6.20
CA ILE A 66 -4.69 -2.04 -7.31
C ILE A 66 -3.85 -2.11 -8.59
N ARG A 67 -4.32 -2.85 -9.60
CA ARG A 67 -3.71 -2.90 -10.93
C ARG A 67 -4.56 -2.17 -11.95
N ASP A 68 -3.88 -1.56 -12.93
CA ASP A 68 -4.49 -0.83 -14.05
C ASP A 68 -3.82 -1.32 -15.34
N ASP A 69 -4.61 -1.58 -16.38
CA ASP A 69 -4.13 -2.08 -17.67
C ASP A 69 -3.33 -1.04 -18.47
N GLY A 70 -3.35 0.21 -18.03
CA GLY A 70 -2.62 1.31 -18.66
C GLY A 70 -3.20 1.83 -19.97
N VAL A 71 -4.22 1.17 -20.52
CA VAL A 71 -4.80 1.46 -21.85
C VAL A 71 -6.26 1.84 -21.75
N THR A 72 -7.11 0.92 -21.27
CA THR A 72 -8.58 1.09 -21.24
C THR A 72 -9.09 1.63 -19.92
N THR A 73 -8.19 1.93 -18.98
CA THR A 73 -8.54 2.30 -17.61
C THR A 73 -9.24 1.20 -16.83
N LEU A 74 -9.07 -0.05 -17.26
CA LEU A 74 -9.55 -1.19 -16.50
C LEU A 74 -8.68 -1.36 -15.24
N ARG A 75 -9.31 -1.26 -14.10
CA ARG A 75 -8.68 -1.34 -12.78
C ARG A 75 -9.36 -2.38 -11.92
N THR A 76 -8.59 -2.95 -11.02
CA THR A 76 -9.16 -3.67 -9.90
C THR A 76 -9.96 -2.67 -9.06
N ASP A 77 -11.21 -2.98 -8.75
CA ASP A 77 -12.08 -2.11 -7.91
C ASP A 77 -12.25 -0.65 -8.40
N ASN A 78 -12.39 -0.44 -9.62
CA ASN A 78 -12.70 0.73 -10.44
C ASN A 78 -13.14 2.04 -9.72
N ALA A 79 -12.31 2.59 -8.83
CA ALA A 79 -12.54 3.88 -8.17
C ALA A 79 -11.86 5.06 -8.89
N GLY A 80 -11.46 4.88 -10.15
CA GLY A 80 -10.72 5.87 -10.92
C GLY A 80 -9.21 5.85 -10.63
N ALA A 81 -8.46 6.85 -11.12
CA ALA A 81 -7.02 6.91 -10.96
C ALA A 81 -6.56 7.79 -9.78
N ALA A 82 -7.47 8.52 -9.18
CA ALA A 82 -7.18 9.50 -8.13
C ALA A 82 -7.18 8.88 -6.73
N ASN A 83 -6.53 9.58 -5.79
CA ASN A 83 -6.69 9.31 -4.37
C ASN A 83 -8.17 9.50 -3.96
N ALA A 84 -8.86 8.40 -3.68
CA ALA A 84 -10.30 8.38 -3.45
C ALA A 84 -10.73 7.30 -2.46
N ALA A 85 -11.90 7.47 -1.86
CA ALA A 85 -12.57 6.38 -1.15
C ALA A 85 -12.88 5.23 -2.12
N ILE A 86 -12.77 4.00 -1.65
CA ILE A 86 -12.96 2.79 -2.45
C ILE A 86 -13.71 1.72 -1.65
N THR A 87 -14.47 0.90 -2.34
CA THR A 87 -14.99 -0.36 -1.80
C THR A 87 -14.14 -1.51 -2.34
N ILE A 88 -13.51 -2.26 -1.45
CA ILE A 88 -12.68 -3.40 -1.84
C ILE A 88 -13.58 -4.57 -2.20
N VAL A 89 -13.47 -5.06 -3.44
CA VAL A 89 -14.22 -6.20 -3.98
C VAL A 89 -13.28 -7.24 -4.58
N ASN A 90 -12.37 -6.83 -5.47
CA ASN A 90 -11.50 -7.72 -6.24
C ASN A 90 -10.00 -7.45 -6.05
N ALA A 91 -9.63 -6.38 -5.36
CA ALA A 91 -8.23 -6.05 -5.11
C ALA A 91 -7.55 -7.16 -4.30
N GLN A 92 -6.32 -7.50 -4.69
CA GLN A 92 -5.56 -8.54 -4.01
C GLN A 92 -4.97 -8.01 -2.71
N LEU A 93 -5.20 -8.74 -1.61
CA LEU A 93 -4.55 -8.45 -0.33
C LEU A 93 -3.04 -8.67 -0.44
N ILE A 94 -2.26 -7.63 -0.14
CA ILE A 94 -0.79 -7.70 -0.04
C ILE A 94 -0.41 -8.20 1.36
N GLY A 95 -1.04 -7.63 2.39
CA GLY A 95 -0.78 -8.00 3.77
C GLY A 95 -1.58 -7.18 4.77
N THR A 96 -1.32 -7.42 6.05
CA THR A 96 -2.04 -6.80 7.15
C THR A 96 -1.09 -6.31 8.24
N LEU A 97 -1.48 -5.24 8.94
CA LEU A 97 -0.87 -4.81 10.19
C LEU A 97 -1.83 -5.14 11.33
N VAL A 98 -1.42 -6.04 12.19
CA VAL A 98 -2.20 -6.39 13.39
C VAL A 98 -1.98 -5.32 14.46
N VAL A 99 -3.05 -4.81 15.03
CA VAL A 99 -2.97 -3.75 16.04
C VAL A 99 -2.99 -4.31 17.46
N THR A 100 -2.36 -3.55 18.36
CA THR A 100 -2.42 -3.75 19.80
C THR A 100 -3.38 -2.74 20.42
N ASN A 101 -3.88 -3.00 21.62
CA ASN A 101 -4.72 -2.07 22.37
C ASN A 101 -3.88 -0.92 22.96
N THR A 102 -3.35 -0.05 22.07
CA THR A 102 -2.49 1.08 22.46
C THR A 102 -2.93 2.32 21.69
N ALA A 103 -3.33 3.35 22.42
CA ALA A 103 -3.74 4.64 21.87
C ALA A 103 -2.57 5.35 21.17
N ALA A 104 -2.84 6.06 20.10
CA ALA A 104 -1.86 6.84 19.33
C ALA A 104 -0.59 6.06 18.92
N ALA A 105 -0.71 4.73 18.79
CA ALA A 105 0.43 3.87 18.45
C ALA A 105 0.71 3.89 16.95
N ASN A 106 1.99 3.65 16.63
CA ASN A 106 2.45 3.40 15.26
C ASN A 106 2.48 1.89 14.98
N PHE A 107 1.90 1.50 13.87
CA PHE A 107 1.94 0.13 13.34
C PHE A 107 2.69 0.15 12.02
N THR A 108 3.79 -0.59 11.94
CA THR A 108 4.74 -0.55 10.83
C THR A 108 4.87 -1.93 10.20
N GLY A 109 4.98 -1.98 8.89
CA GLY A 109 5.26 -3.21 8.15
C GLY A 109 5.85 -2.92 6.78
N ASP A 110 6.66 -3.88 6.33
CA ASP A 110 7.23 -3.92 5.00
C ASP A 110 6.55 -5.06 4.24
N PHE A 111 6.12 -4.77 3.02
CA PHE A 111 5.31 -5.69 2.23
C PHE A 111 5.92 -5.87 0.84
N ASP A 112 6.05 -7.12 0.41
CA ASP A 112 6.52 -7.46 -0.92
C ASP A 112 5.35 -7.79 -1.85
N THR A 113 5.35 -7.17 -3.04
CA THR A 113 4.33 -7.44 -4.05
C THR A 113 4.64 -8.63 -4.95
N ALA A 114 5.89 -9.15 -4.96
CA ALA A 114 6.30 -10.24 -5.84
C ALA A 114 5.42 -11.50 -5.76
N PRO A 115 4.96 -11.94 -4.58
CA PRO A 115 4.10 -13.12 -4.47
C PRO A 115 2.76 -12.99 -5.20
N LEU A 116 2.34 -11.75 -5.50
CA LEU A 116 1.08 -11.45 -6.17
C LEU A 116 1.20 -11.42 -7.71
N GLY A 117 2.41 -11.61 -8.24
CA GLY A 117 2.70 -11.51 -9.67
C GLY A 117 3.00 -10.07 -10.12
N PRO A 118 3.20 -9.85 -11.43
CA PRO A 118 3.63 -8.57 -11.97
C PRO A 118 2.69 -7.42 -11.63
N LEU A 119 3.25 -6.25 -11.36
CA LEU A 119 2.50 -5.02 -11.05
C LEU A 119 1.67 -4.51 -12.23
N GLY A 120 2.08 -4.84 -13.46
CA GLY A 120 1.45 -4.31 -14.68
C GLY A 120 1.97 -2.91 -15.05
N PRO A 121 1.40 -2.29 -16.11
CA PRO A 121 1.86 -1.01 -16.64
C PRO A 121 1.55 0.18 -15.72
N LYS A 122 0.49 0.08 -14.92
CA LYS A 122 0.14 1.04 -13.86
C LYS A 122 -0.40 0.30 -12.64
N TRP A 123 -0.21 0.87 -11.48
CA TRP A 123 -0.63 0.26 -10.22
C TRP A 123 -0.77 1.28 -9.10
N GLY A 124 -1.31 0.85 -8.00
CA GLY A 124 -1.43 1.62 -6.77
C GLY A 124 -1.77 0.71 -5.60
N ILE A 125 -2.04 1.31 -4.48
CA ILE A 125 -2.45 0.58 -3.27
C ILE A 125 -3.80 1.08 -2.77
N ALA A 126 -4.49 0.24 -2.01
CA ALA A 126 -5.57 0.68 -1.14
C ALA A 126 -5.29 0.24 0.30
N VAL A 127 -5.59 1.12 1.24
CA VAL A 127 -5.54 0.85 2.67
C VAL A 127 -6.97 0.81 3.19
N LYS A 128 -7.33 -0.28 3.88
CA LYS A 128 -8.60 -0.43 4.57
C LYS A 128 -8.36 -0.46 6.07
N ASN A 129 -9.11 0.33 6.78
CA ASN A 129 -9.11 0.36 8.23
C ASN A 129 -10.19 -0.60 8.76
N SER A 130 -9.79 -1.82 9.11
CA SER A 130 -10.66 -2.84 9.72
C SER A 130 -10.52 -2.89 11.24
N THR A 131 -10.12 -1.77 11.86
CA THR A 131 -10.15 -1.58 13.31
C THR A 131 -11.43 -0.86 13.74
N ASP A 132 -11.65 -0.73 15.03
CA ASP A 132 -12.77 0.01 15.65
C ASP A 132 -12.47 1.50 15.87
N GLN A 133 -11.24 1.97 15.57
CA GLN A 133 -10.79 3.35 15.71
C GLN A 133 -10.40 3.95 14.36
N ALA A 134 -10.56 5.26 14.21
CA ALA A 134 -10.04 5.97 13.06
C ALA A 134 -8.50 6.03 13.08
N LEU A 135 -7.88 6.25 11.95
CA LEU A 135 -6.47 6.65 11.88
C LEU A 135 -6.27 8.07 12.45
N ASP A 136 -5.02 8.37 12.84
CA ASP A 136 -4.61 9.71 13.28
C ASP A 136 -4.99 10.76 12.24
N ALA A 137 -5.46 11.94 12.70
CA ALA A 137 -5.90 13.02 11.81
C ALA A 137 -4.74 13.79 11.15
N VAL A 138 -3.50 13.52 11.57
CA VAL A 138 -2.31 14.18 11.04
C VAL A 138 -1.70 13.32 9.94
N GLU A 139 -1.78 13.76 8.69
CA GLU A 139 -1.30 13.00 7.52
C GLU A 139 0.19 12.65 7.61
N ALA A 140 1.02 13.55 8.13
CA ALA A 140 2.45 13.32 8.32
C ALA A 140 2.78 12.21 9.34
N SER A 141 1.81 11.75 10.13
CA SER A 141 1.97 10.61 11.03
C SER A 141 2.03 9.27 10.28
N HIS A 142 1.61 9.24 9.01
CA HIS A 142 1.56 8.03 8.19
C HIS A 142 2.71 8.02 7.18
N VAL A 143 3.42 6.89 7.08
CA VAL A 143 4.40 6.63 6.03
C VAL A 143 3.76 5.72 4.98
N LYS A 144 3.93 6.05 3.69
CA LYS A 144 3.31 5.37 2.54
C LYS A 144 4.30 5.42 1.39
N GLU A 145 5.29 4.56 1.44
CA GLU A 145 6.43 4.57 0.54
C GLU A 145 6.55 3.25 -0.20
N TYR A 146 7.21 3.27 -1.34
CA TYR A 146 7.58 2.07 -2.07
C TYR A 146 8.92 2.22 -2.76
N ALA A 147 9.59 1.11 -3.01
CA ALA A 147 10.76 1.02 -3.86
C ALA A 147 10.62 -0.16 -4.80
N TYR A 148 10.84 0.05 -6.09
CA TYR A 148 10.94 -1.05 -7.04
C TYR A 148 12.24 -1.81 -6.81
N TYR A 149 12.22 -3.10 -7.10
CA TYR A 149 13.42 -3.90 -7.15
C TYR A 149 13.42 -4.86 -8.34
N LEU A 150 14.59 -5.28 -8.76
CA LEU A 150 14.80 -6.21 -9.86
C LEU A 150 16.09 -7.01 -9.65
N PRO A 151 16.16 -8.22 -10.20
CA PRO A 151 17.44 -8.89 -10.35
C PRO A 151 18.28 -8.17 -11.42
N GLU A 152 19.53 -7.87 -11.12
CA GLU A 152 20.50 -7.29 -12.04
C GLU A 152 21.66 -8.27 -12.25
N ILE A 153 22.04 -8.51 -13.50
CA ILE A 153 23.22 -9.31 -13.85
C ILE A 153 24.40 -8.35 -13.95
N GLN A 154 25.46 -8.62 -13.21
CA GLN A 154 26.71 -7.85 -13.25
C GLN A 154 27.85 -8.66 -13.87
#